data_525abfbc1dde28b8e91013a7bd575a47
#
_entry.id   525abfbc1dde28b8e91013a7bd575a47
#
_cell.length_a   1.000
_cell.length_b   1.000
_cell.length_c   1.000
_cell.angle_alpha   90.00
_cell.angle_beta   90.00
_cell.angle_gamma   90.00
#
_symmetry.space_group_name_H-M   'P 1'
#
loop_
_entity.id
_entity.type
_entity.pdbx_description
1 polymer ?
#
loop_
_entity_poly.entity_id
_entity_poly.type
_entity_poly.pdbx_seq_one_letter_code
_entity_poly.pdbx_strand_id
1 'polypeptide(L)'
;YCDESCHLENDHKRYMFLGYISCAINQVTTHCDRIRDIKKAHNFYAEIKWNKVSKSKIKFYLDLVEYYFSTDLKFRAICIDKEKANCEDFDEYYHSMYHNLLIHEIDITHTYNVYLDIRDTLSAYKVSKLKELLNIKYGAFRNVQNINSKESLLLQLADFIMGALSYDKN
;
A
#
# COMPACT_ATOMS: atom_id res chain seq x y z
N TYR A 1 3.93 -0.88 -4.37
CA TYR A 1 2.47 -1.01 -4.32
C TYR A 1 2.01 -0.39 -3.02
N CYS A 2 1.45 0.82 -3.11
CA CYS A 2 1.09 1.65 -1.98
C CYS A 2 -0.44 1.70 -1.81
N ASP A 3 -0.87 1.64 -0.56
CA ASP A 3 -2.27 1.79 -0.19
C ASP A 3 -2.38 2.62 1.10
N GLU A 4 -3.60 2.98 1.45
CA GLU A 4 -3.91 3.79 2.63
C GLU A 4 -5.11 3.23 3.40
N SER A 5 -5.13 3.45 4.70
CA SER A 5 -6.24 3.03 5.56
C SER A 5 -6.64 4.15 6.50
N CYS A 6 -7.95 4.29 6.73
CA CYS A 6 -8.54 5.30 7.62
C CYS A 6 -8.19 6.76 7.23
N HIS A 7 -8.16 7.04 5.92
CA HIS A 7 -7.76 8.35 5.38
C HIS A 7 -8.86 9.41 5.41
N LEU A 8 -10.12 9.04 5.64
CA LEU A 8 -11.24 9.97 5.67
C LEU A 8 -11.26 10.79 6.96
N GLU A 9 -11.52 12.09 6.87
CA GLU A 9 -11.60 12.98 8.03
C GLU A 9 -12.69 12.55 9.03
N ASN A 10 -13.82 12.03 8.52
CA ASN A 10 -15.00 11.71 9.30
C ASN A 10 -15.24 10.21 9.49
N ASP A 11 -14.20 9.38 9.43
CA ASP A 11 -14.31 7.94 9.66
C ASP A 11 -14.27 7.53 11.14
N HIS A 12 -14.19 8.53 12.05
CA HIS A 12 -14.09 8.35 13.50
C HIS A 12 -12.88 7.52 13.95
N LYS A 13 -11.85 7.41 13.10
CA LYS A 13 -10.58 6.76 13.43
C LYS A 13 -9.52 7.81 13.72
N ARG A 14 -8.84 7.63 14.84
CA ARG A 14 -7.77 8.56 15.25
C ARG A 14 -6.54 8.43 14.36
N TYR A 15 -6.18 7.20 13.95
CA TYR A 15 -4.97 6.96 13.21
C TYR A 15 -5.26 6.65 11.75
N MET A 16 -4.53 7.33 10.87
CA MET A 16 -4.43 7.04 9.45
C MET A 16 -3.12 6.30 9.17
N PHE A 17 -3.14 5.40 8.20
CA PHE A 17 -1.97 4.65 7.78
C PHE A 17 -1.74 4.84 6.28
N LEU A 18 -0.48 5.07 5.91
CA LEU A 18 0.01 4.96 4.55
C LEU A 18 1.06 3.88 4.54
N GLY A 19 1.01 2.97 3.58
CA GLY A 19 1.98 1.88 3.52
C GLY A 19 2.22 1.35 2.12
N TYR A 20 3.27 0.54 1.98
CA TYR A 20 3.58 -0.14 0.73
C TYR A 20 4.11 -1.55 0.94
N ILE A 21 3.91 -2.39 -0.07
CA ILE A 21 4.69 -3.61 -0.30
C ILE A 21 5.65 -3.36 -1.45
N SER A 22 6.89 -3.82 -1.31
CA SER A 22 7.89 -3.76 -2.37
C SER A 22 8.59 -5.10 -2.58
N CYS A 23 8.99 -5.33 -3.83
CA CYS A 23 9.84 -6.45 -4.26
C CYS A 23 10.63 -6.06 -5.50
N ALA A 24 11.61 -6.87 -5.88
CA ALA A 24 12.31 -6.73 -7.14
C ALA A 24 11.34 -6.95 -8.33
N ILE A 25 11.51 -6.16 -9.41
CA ILE A 25 10.57 -6.20 -10.55
C ILE A 25 10.46 -7.57 -11.21
N ASN A 26 11.56 -8.33 -11.25
CA ASN A 26 11.60 -9.69 -11.79
C ASN A 26 10.89 -10.73 -10.90
N GLN A 27 10.58 -10.40 -9.66
CA GLN A 27 9.85 -11.27 -8.72
C GLN A 27 8.34 -11.01 -8.69
N VAL A 28 7.88 -9.90 -9.26
CA VAL A 28 6.45 -9.53 -9.25
C VAL A 28 5.55 -10.65 -9.76
N THR A 29 5.90 -11.24 -10.90
CA THR A 29 5.12 -12.35 -11.50
C THR A 29 5.09 -13.56 -10.56
N THR A 30 6.23 -13.95 -10.02
CA THR A 30 6.35 -15.09 -9.08
C THR A 30 5.47 -14.89 -7.85
N HIS A 31 5.50 -13.70 -7.25
CA HIS A 31 4.64 -13.40 -6.10
C HIS A 31 3.16 -13.41 -6.47
N CYS A 32 2.80 -12.82 -7.60
CA CYS A 32 1.43 -12.82 -8.08
C CYS A 32 0.91 -14.24 -8.36
N ASP A 33 1.71 -15.08 -8.99
CA ASP A 33 1.32 -16.46 -9.29
C ASP A 33 1.14 -17.27 -8.00
N ARG A 34 2.04 -17.10 -7.04
CA ARG A 34 1.90 -17.78 -5.76
C ARG A 34 0.66 -17.36 -4.98
N ILE A 35 0.34 -16.07 -4.97
CA ILE A 35 -0.91 -15.58 -4.36
C ILE A 35 -2.14 -16.15 -5.10
N ARG A 36 -2.10 -16.27 -6.42
CA ARG A 36 -3.16 -16.92 -7.22
C ARG A 36 -3.33 -18.39 -6.85
N ASP A 37 -2.23 -19.12 -6.63
CA ASP A 37 -2.28 -20.53 -6.21
C ASP A 37 -2.93 -20.67 -4.83
N ILE A 38 -2.57 -19.81 -3.87
CA ILE A 38 -3.21 -19.79 -2.55
C ILE A 38 -4.71 -19.49 -2.69
N LYS A 39 -5.08 -18.48 -3.48
CA LYS A 39 -6.50 -18.18 -3.77
C LYS A 39 -7.23 -19.38 -4.36
N LYS A 40 -6.62 -20.07 -5.33
CA LYS A 40 -7.18 -21.25 -5.98
C LYS A 40 -7.35 -22.43 -5.00
N ALA A 41 -6.35 -22.70 -4.16
CA ALA A 41 -6.40 -23.77 -3.17
C ALA A 41 -7.55 -23.61 -2.17
N HIS A 42 -7.94 -22.37 -1.88
CA HIS A 42 -9.05 -22.04 -0.97
C HIS A 42 -10.37 -21.70 -1.68
N ASN A 43 -10.46 -21.83 -3.00
CA ASN A 43 -11.62 -21.37 -3.78
C ASN A 43 -11.97 -19.89 -3.47
N PHE A 44 -10.96 -19.05 -3.30
CA PHE A 44 -11.11 -17.63 -2.96
C PHE A 44 -11.02 -16.76 -4.20
N TYR A 45 -12.17 -16.34 -4.74
CA TYR A 45 -12.24 -15.54 -5.97
C TYR A 45 -12.44 -14.04 -5.72
N ALA A 46 -12.72 -13.66 -4.48
CA ALA A 46 -12.92 -12.27 -4.11
C ALA A 46 -11.59 -11.49 -4.08
N GLU A 47 -11.68 -10.18 -4.04
CA GLU A 47 -10.56 -9.29 -3.75
C GLU A 47 -10.07 -9.51 -2.31
N ILE A 48 -8.75 -9.55 -2.12
CA ILE A 48 -8.13 -9.68 -0.79
C ILE A 48 -8.24 -8.31 -0.10
N LYS A 49 -8.97 -8.26 1.01
CA LYS A 49 -9.14 -7.06 1.84
C LYS A 49 -9.28 -7.41 3.30
N TRP A 50 -8.77 -6.56 4.19
CA TRP A 50 -8.90 -6.77 5.63
C TRP A 50 -10.36 -6.87 6.09
N ASN A 51 -11.21 -5.98 5.62
CA ASN A 51 -12.63 -5.96 6.01
C ASN A 51 -13.45 -7.17 5.50
N LYS A 52 -12.86 -8.02 4.66
CA LYS A 52 -13.47 -9.28 4.18
C LYS A 52 -12.99 -10.51 4.95
N VAL A 53 -12.12 -10.33 5.94
CA VAL A 53 -11.69 -11.42 6.84
C VAL A 53 -12.89 -11.95 7.61
N SER A 54 -13.09 -13.27 7.58
CA SER A 54 -14.18 -13.93 8.26
C SER A 54 -13.76 -15.32 8.75
N LYS A 55 -14.46 -15.86 9.74
CA LYS A 55 -14.20 -17.21 10.28
C LYS A 55 -14.19 -18.28 9.19
N SER A 56 -15.09 -18.20 8.22
CA SER A 56 -15.18 -19.16 7.11
C SER A 56 -14.02 -19.09 6.12
N LYS A 57 -13.28 -17.99 6.07
CA LYS A 57 -12.15 -17.74 5.18
C LYS A 57 -10.81 -17.64 5.89
N ILE A 58 -10.78 -17.90 7.20
CA ILE A 58 -9.59 -17.68 8.03
C ILE A 58 -8.37 -18.46 7.54
N LYS A 59 -8.55 -19.70 7.09
CA LYS A 59 -7.45 -20.53 6.57
C LYS A 59 -6.76 -19.88 5.37
N PHE A 60 -7.53 -19.32 4.44
CA PHE A 60 -6.96 -18.58 3.31
C PHE A 60 -6.07 -17.40 3.78
N TYR A 61 -6.56 -16.61 4.73
CA TYR A 61 -5.81 -15.46 5.23
C TYR A 61 -4.58 -15.87 6.05
N LEU A 62 -4.63 -16.99 6.78
CA LEU A 62 -3.47 -17.53 7.49
C LEU A 62 -2.39 -17.99 6.51
N ASP A 63 -2.75 -18.74 5.46
CA ASP A 63 -1.78 -19.16 4.42
C ASP A 63 -1.18 -17.95 3.68
N LEU A 64 -1.96 -16.89 3.48
CA LEU A 64 -1.47 -15.65 2.88
C LEU A 64 -0.47 -14.92 3.78
N VAL A 65 -0.71 -14.90 5.10
CA VAL A 65 0.21 -14.34 6.09
C VAL A 65 1.49 -15.18 6.17
N GLU A 66 1.36 -16.50 6.23
CA GLU A 66 2.52 -17.41 6.22
C GLU A 66 3.37 -17.23 4.97
N TYR A 67 2.71 -17.13 3.81
CA TYR A 67 3.39 -16.83 2.56
C TYR A 67 4.16 -15.51 2.65
N TYR A 68 3.53 -14.43 3.09
CA TYR A 68 4.19 -13.12 3.21
C TYR A 68 5.46 -13.24 4.06
N PHE A 69 5.39 -13.84 5.24
CA PHE A 69 6.55 -13.98 6.14
C PHE A 69 7.60 -14.98 5.66
N SER A 70 7.28 -15.86 4.71
CA SER A 70 8.23 -16.80 4.09
C SER A 70 9.00 -16.21 2.90
N THR A 71 8.69 -14.96 2.50
CA THR A 71 9.27 -14.32 1.30
C THR A 71 10.15 -13.12 1.65
N ASP A 72 10.77 -12.56 0.63
CA ASP A 72 11.55 -11.31 0.67
C ASP A 72 10.70 -10.04 0.41
N LEU A 73 9.37 -10.19 0.35
CA LEU A 73 8.46 -9.04 0.29
C LEU A 73 8.70 -8.12 1.49
N LYS A 74 8.96 -6.86 1.22
CA LYS A 74 9.13 -5.84 2.26
C LYS A 74 7.83 -5.06 2.42
N PHE A 75 7.43 -4.86 3.66
CA PHE A 75 6.32 -3.98 4.00
C PHE A 75 6.80 -2.83 4.88
N ARG A 76 6.32 -1.64 4.59
CA ARG A 76 6.53 -0.46 5.41
C ARG A 76 5.25 0.34 5.50
N ALA A 77 5.00 0.91 6.66
CA ALA A 77 3.90 1.85 6.88
C ALA A 77 4.33 2.98 7.80
N ILE A 78 3.69 4.14 7.63
CA ILE A 78 3.68 5.23 8.58
C ILE A 78 2.30 5.34 9.22
N CYS A 79 2.29 5.60 10.53
CA CYS A 79 1.09 5.82 11.31
C CYS A 79 0.98 7.32 11.62
N ILE A 80 -0.12 7.92 11.27
CA ILE A 80 -0.37 9.36 11.38
C ILE A 80 -1.51 9.56 12.38
N ASP A 81 -1.24 10.31 13.44
CA ASP A 81 -2.27 10.74 14.40
C ASP A 81 -3.01 11.95 13.80
N LYS A 82 -4.25 11.75 13.36
CA LYS A 82 -5.07 12.79 12.71
C LYS A 82 -5.38 13.97 13.63
N GLU A 83 -5.42 13.75 14.94
CA GLU A 83 -5.64 14.85 15.91
C GLU A 83 -4.44 15.79 16.02
N LYS A 84 -3.23 15.29 15.69
CA LYS A 84 -2.00 16.07 15.69
C LYS A 84 -1.61 16.61 14.30
N ALA A 85 -2.29 16.15 13.27
CA ALA A 85 -2.10 16.61 11.91
C ALA A 85 -2.71 18.01 11.75
N ASN A 86 -1.95 19.04 12.18
CA ASN A 86 -2.33 20.44 12.02
C ASN A 86 -1.91 20.89 10.61
N CYS A 87 -2.78 20.72 9.62
CA CYS A 87 -2.51 21.12 8.24
C CYS A 87 -3.60 22.07 7.73
N GLU A 88 -3.19 23.21 7.20
CA GLU A 88 -4.07 24.15 6.50
C GLU A 88 -4.46 23.61 5.13
N ASP A 89 -3.59 22.82 4.49
CA ASP A 89 -3.78 22.14 3.19
C ASP A 89 -3.57 20.63 3.35
N PHE A 90 -4.67 19.88 3.30
CA PHE A 90 -4.66 18.42 3.40
C PHE A 90 -3.90 17.77 2.22
N ASP A 91 -3.95 18.37 1.04
CA ASP A 91 -3.28 17.84 -0.14
C ASP A 91 -1.75 17.96 -0.04
N GLU A 92 -1.23 19.09 0.46
CA GLU A 92 0.20 19.27 0.71
C GLU A 92 0.70 18.33 1.80
N TYR A 93 -0.09 18.19 2.87
CA TYR A 93 0.22 17.27 3.95
C TYR A 93 0.28 15.82 3.44
N TYR A 94 -0.69 15.39 2.65
CA TYR A 94 -0.76 14.07 2.06
C TYR A 94 0.45 13.77 1.14
N HIS A 95 0.84 14.71 0.28
CA HIS A 95 2.04 14.59 -0.54
C HIS A 95 3.31 14.47 0.31
N SER A 96 3.41 15.24 1.39
CA SER A 96 4.53 15.18 2.33
C SER A 96 4.63 13.81 3.00
N MET A 97 3.50 13.22 3.40
CA MET A 97 3.48 11.89 4.01
C MET A 97 3.90 10.79 3.04
N TYR A 98 3.40 10.81 1.80
CA TYR A 98 3.86 9.87 0.76
C TYR A 98 5.34 10.06 0.41
N HIS A 99 5.78 11.30 0.32
CA HIS A 99 7.19 11.59 0.12
C HIS A 99 8.03 10.99 1.25
N ASN A 100 7.69 11.24 2.51
CA ASN A 100 8.40 10.68 3.66
C ASN A 100 8.38 9.14 3.67
N LEU A 101 7.22 8.52 3.39
CA LEU A 101 7.10 7.07 3.31
C LEU A 101 8.05 6.47 2.26
N LEU A 102 8.11 7.08 1.08
CA LEU A 102 8.81 6.53 -0.09
C LEU A 102 10.32 6.82 -0.08
N ILE A 103 10.76 7.97 0.45
CA ILE A 103 12.20 8.32 0.40
C ILE A 103 13.04 7.71 1.51
N HIS A 104 12.42 7.21 2.59
CA HIS A 104 13.16 6.82 3.79
C HIS A 104 14.15 5.65 3.57
N GLU A 105 13.88 4.77 2.61
CA GLU A 105 14.71 3.59 2.32
C GLU A 105 15.14 3.53 0.84
N ILE A 106 15.28 4.71 0.20
CA ILE A 106 15.76 4.75 -1.18
C ILE A 106 17.22 4.36 -1.23
N ASP A 107 17.50 3.33 -2.01
CA ASP A 107 18.82 3.05 -2.55
C ASP A 107 18.93 3.72 -3.93
N ILE A 108 19.75 4.77 -4.04
CA ILE A 108 19.92 5.55 -5.27
C ILE A 108 20.53 4.74 -6.43
N THR A 109 21.05 3.55 -6.16
CA THR A 109 21.54 2.63 -7.20
C THR A 109 20.41 1.88 -7.90
N HIS A 110 19.19 1.95 -7.36
CA HIS A 110 18.01 1.29 -7.90
C HIS A 110 17.03 2.29 -8.52
N THR A 111 16.21 1.78 -9.42
CA THR A 111 15.10 2.52 -10.03
C THR A 111 13.78 1.96 -9.53
N TYR A 112 12.87 2.84 -9.12
CA TYR A 112 11.60 2.48 -8.51
C TYR A 112 10.42 2.76 -9.42
N ASN A 113 9.47 1.82 -9.46
CA ASN A 113 8.12 2.01 -9.98
C ASN A 113 7.15 2.01 -8.81
N VAL A 114 6.36 3.06 -8.67
CA VAL A 114 5.37 3.23 -7.60
C VAL A 114 3.97 3.11 -8.19
N TYR A 115 3.18 2.26 -7.57
CA TYR A 115 1.79 2.00 -7.92
C TYR A 115 0.92 2.36 -6.72
N LEU A 116 0.03 3.33 -6.90
CA LEU A 116 -0.90 3.84 -5.88
C LEU A 116 -2.29 3.30 -6.17
N ASP A 117 -3.07 2.95 -5.14
CA ASP A 117 -4.48 2.59 -5.36
C ASP A 117 -5.26 3.77 -5.93
N ILE A 118 -6.11 3.49 -6.92
CA ILE A 118 -7.03 4.50 -7.47
C ILE A 118 -8.08 4.80 -6.42
N ARG A 119 -8.03 6.03 -5.90
CA ARG A 119 -9.09 6.59 -5.08
C ARG A 119 -9.49 7.95 -5.62
N ASP A 120 -10.69 8.40 -5.29
CA ASP A 120 -11.25 9.68 -5.76
C ASP A 120 -10.39 10.89 -5.36
N THR A 121 -9.46 10.71 -4.39
CA THR A 121 -8.64 11.77 -3.82
C THR A 121 -7.38 12.10 -4.63
N LEU A 122 -6.83 11.16 -5.41
CA LEU A 122 -5.61 11.41 -6.19
C LEU A 122 -5.92 11.60 -7.67
N SER A 123 -6.14 12.84 -8.08
CA SER A 123 -6.21 13.18 -9.51
C SER A 123 -4.86 12.93 -10.20
N ALA A 124 -4.86 12.78 -11.53
CA ALA A 124 -3.63 12.63 -12.32
C ALA A 124 -2.62 13.76 -12.04
N TYR A 125 -3.10 14.96 -11.78
CA TYR A 125 -2.26 16.12 -11.40
C TYR A 125 -1.52 15.89 -10.08
N LYS A 126 -2.20 15.38 -9.04
CA LYS A 126 -1.58 15.10 -7.73
C LYS A 126 -0.51 14.01 -7.83
N VAL A 127 -0.74 12.98 -8.64
CA VAL A 127 0.25 11.93 -8.90
C VAL A 127 1.47 12.48 -9.62
N SER A 128 1.28 13.37 -10.61
CA SER A 128 2.39 14.05 -11.30
C SER A 128 3.20 14.91 -10.34
N LYS A 129 2.54 15.70 -9.51
CA LYS A 129 3.20 16.53 -8.48
C LYS A 129 3.99 15.67 -7.49
N LEU A 130 3.45 14.54 -7.03
CA LEU A 130 4.17 13.61 -6.17
C LEU A 130 5.42 13.06 -6.86
N LYS A 131 5.31 12.65 -8.13
CA LYS A 131 6.45 12.16 -8.92
C LYS A 131 7.54 13.21 -9.05
N GLU A 132 7.19 14.48 -9.30
CA GLU A 132 8.13 15.59 -9.35
C GLU A 132 8.85 15.77 -8.02
N LEU A 133 8.12 15.83 -6.91
CA LEU A 133 8.68 15.95 -5.55
C LEU A 133 9.64 14.81 -5.21
N LEU A 134 9.29 13.57 -5.53
CA LEU A 134 10.13 12.40 -5.29
C LEU A 134 11.44 12.43 -6.08
N ASN A 135 11.44 13.05 -7.26
CA ASN A 135 12.61 13.10 -8.15
C ASN A 135 13.50 14.34 -7.97
N ILE A 136 13.09 15.34 -7.21
CA ILE A 136 13.87 16.57 -6.98
C ILE A 136 15.30 16.24 -6.51
N LYS A 137 15.44 15.27 -5.61
CA LYS A 137 16.73 14.98 -4.98
C LYS A 137 17.49 13.82 -5.63
N TYR A 138 16.80 12.77 -6.05
CA TYR A 138 17.46 11.50 -6.39
C TYR A 138 17.20 11.00 -7.81
N GLY A 139 16.12 11.43 -8.47
CA GLY A 139 15.76 10.94 -9.81
C GLY A 139 15.50 9.42 -9.91
N ALA A 140 15.29 8.76 -8.76
CA ALA A 140 15.19 7.29 -8.68
C ALA A 140 13.80 6.74 -9.03
N PHE A 141 12.77 7.58 -9.09
CA PHE A 141 11.40 7.16 -9.36
C PHE A 141 11.06 7.27 -10.85
N ARG A 142 11.23 6.15 -11.56
CA ARG A 142 10.97 6.08 -13.01
C ARG A 142 9.48 6.26 -13.32
N ASN A 143 8.64 5.60 -12.55
CA ASN A 143 7.20 5.63 -12.75
C ASN A 143 6.45 5.80 -11.43
N VAL A 144 5.46 6.69 -11.41
CA VAL A 144 4.49 6.85 -10.32
C VAL A 144 3.13 6.94 -10.98
N GLN A 145 2.25 5.99 -10.70
CA GLN A 145 0.93 5.93 -11.34
C GLN A 145 -0.13 5.30 -10.43
N ASN A 146 -1.35 5.69 -10.66
CA ASN A 146 -2.52 5.03 -10.07
C ASN A 146 -2.82 3.71 -10.80
N ILE A 147 -3.17 2.68 -10.04
CA ILE A 147 -3.69 1.41 -10.56
C ILE A 147 -4.91 0.97 -9.77
N ASN A 148 -5.77 0.16 -10.37
CA ASN A 148 -6.92 -0.39 -9.68
C ASN A 148 -6.48 -1.59 -8.82
N SER A 149 -6.82 -1.57 -7.52
CA SER A 149 -6.50 -2.66 -6.59
C SER A 149 -7.04 -4.03 -7.06
N LYS A 150 -8.16 -4.06 -7.76
CA LYS A 150 -8.71 -5.31 -8.32
C LYS A 150 -7.76 -5.99 -9.33
N GLU A 151 -6.88 -5.23 -9.95
CA GLU A 151 -5.94 -5.71 -10.98
C GLU A 151 -4.57 -6.07 -10.40
N SER A 152 -4.30 -5.70 -9.14
CA SER A 152 -2.99 -5.89 -8.50
C SER A 152 -3.07 -6.68 -7.19
N LEU A 153 -2.58 -7.92 -7.21
CA LEU A 153 -2.54 -8.78 -6.02
C LEU A 153 -1.57 -8.26 -4.95
N LEU A 154 -0.49 -7.60 -5.35
CA LEU A 154 0.45 -7.00 -4.39
C LEU A 154 -0.16 -5.77 -3.71
N LEU A 155 -0.98 -5.01 -4.42
CA LEU A 155 -1.73 -3.90 -3.82
C LEU A 155 -2.79 -4.41 -2.84
N GLN A 156 -3.52 -5.48 -3.22
CA GLN A 156 -4.46 -6.14 -2.32
C GLN A 156 -3.78 -6.72 -1.07
N LEU A 157 -2.56 -7.24 -1.21
CA LEU A 157 -1.78 -7.71 -0.06
C LEU A 157 -1.36 -6.55 0.84
N ALA A 158 -1.00 -5.39 0.27
CA ALA A 158 -0.70 -4.18 1.02
C ALA A 158 -1.92 -3.71 1.83
N ASP A 159 -3.12 -3.60 1.20
CA ASP A 159 -4.39 -3.28 1.87
C ASP A 159 -4.66 -4.25 3.05
N PHE A 160 -4.50 -5.53 2.81
CA PHE A 160 -4.75 -6.54 3.84
C PHE A 160 -3.84 -6.38 5.06
N ILE A 161 -2.53 -6.26 4.87
CA ILE A 161 -1.55 -6.11 5.97
C ILE A 161 -1.76 -4.79 6.69
N MET A 162 -1.98 -3.72 5.96
CA MET A 162 -2.20 -2.40 6.53
C MET A 162 -3.52 -2.33 7.30
N GLY A 163 -4.57 -2.97 6.80
CA GLY A 163 -5.84 -3.11 7.51
C GLY A 163 -5.69 -3.83 8.85
N ALA A 164 -4.82 -4.86 8.95
CA ALA A 164 -4.50 -5.53 10.20
C ALA A 164 -3.82 -4.58 11.20
N LEU A 165 -2.84 -3.79 10.75
CA LEU A 165 -2.19 -2.78 11.59
C LEU A 165 -3.16 -1.70 12.05
N SER A 166 -4.01 -1.24 11.15
CA SER A 166 -5.03 -0.24 11.46
C SER A 166 -6.03 -0.75 12.50
N TYR A 167 -6.41 -2.02 12.43
CA TYR A 167 -7.30 -2.66 13.40
C TYR A 167 -6.67 -2.78 14.79
N ASP A 168 -5.36 -3.03 14.88
CA ASP A 168 -4.64 -3.12 16.15
C ASP A 168 -4.53 -1.76 16.86
N LYS A 169 -4.48 -0.66 16.11
CA LYS A 169 -4.24 0.69 16.64
C LYS A 169 -5.51 1.52 16.87
N ASN A 170 -6.59 1.27 16.16
CA ASN A 170 -7.87 1.98 16.24
C ASN A 170 -8.95 1.16 16.95
#